data_c59b44356d3ff3ab9cbbc67c81d9ebc7
#
_entry.id   c59b44356d3ff3ab9cbbc67c81d9ebc7
#
_cell.length_a   1.000
_cell.length_b   1.000
_cell.length_c   1.000
_cell.angle_alpha   90.00
_cell.angle_beta   90.00
_cell.angle_gamma   90.00
#
_symmetry.space_group_name_H-M   'P 1'
#
loop_
_entity.id
_entity.type
_entity.pdbx_description
1 polymer ?
#
loop_
_entity_poly.entity_id
_entity_poly.type
_entity_poly.pdbx_seq_one_letter_code
_entity_poly.pdbx_strand_id
1 'polypeptide(L)'
;MNTETNMEFKPAPLKDRMTVYIGALVVIIVSWLYILGMGWHMNKLPFVNNPTAMNMDMDMGKKPMDMDMDKKPMGMDMDKKPMDMDMGMDTEMTLVDKVLSWMPPSQGSWMLKDFTLLFIMWSVMMIAMMTPSILPMLLLFTTLNSRNKDNGKEVNSTMTLLSGYLFSWVLFSLVITFPQYAMHKSGLLNPMMEPTHAYLGTVMLCLAGIYQFTPFKDACLTVCQSPLSFLMNNWKDGKLGTFIVGYKHGFYCIGCCWALMMTLFALGVMNIMWVMILTLFVLFEKLAYRRPILFRQVTGIFFIGWGILLVV
;
A
#
# COMPACT_ATOMS: atom_id res chain seq x y z
N MET A 1 18.62 -52.01 -2.89
CA MET A 1 17.48 -51.81 -3.79
C MET A 1 16.96 -50.41 -3.52
N ASN A 2 17.58 -49.42 -4.22
CA ASN A 2 17.28 -48.00 -4.07
C ASN A 2 16.09 -47.68 -4.97
N THR A 3 14.89 -47.61 -4.43
CA THR A 3 13.76 -46.96 -5.07
C THR A 3 13.86 -45.47 -4.75
N GLU A 4 14.75 -44.74 -5.46
CA GLU A 4 14.60 -43.30 -5.63
C GLU A 4 13.29 -43.11 -6.40
N THR A 5 12.19 -42.87 -5.67
CA THR A 5 10.98 -42.33 -6.24
C THR A 5 11.32 -40.95 -6.74
N ASN A 6 11.68 -40.81 -8.02
CA ASN A 6 11.66 -39.59 -8.76
C ASN A 6 10.25 -38.99 -8.60
N MET A 7 10.09 -38.11 -7.62
CA MET A 7 8.87 -37.33 -7.41
C MET A 7 8.77 -36.32 -8.55
N GLU A 8 8.35 -36.78 -9.73
CA GLU A 8 8.07 -35.91 -10.87
C GLU A 8 6.97 -34.95 -10.46
N PHE A 9 7.37 -33.67 -10.29
CA PHE A 9 6.47 -32.61 -9.80
C PHE A 9 5.54 -32.19 -10.94
N LYS A 10 4.49 -32.99 -11.18
CA LYS A 10 3.49 -32.71 -12.22
C LYS A 10 2.72 -31.43 -11.83
N PRO A 11 2.77 -30.37 -12.65
CA PRO A 11 2.06 -29.13 -12.35
C PRO A 11 0.54 -29.34 -12.36
N ALA A 12 -0.19 -28.52 -11.59
CA ALA A 12 -1.65 -28.54 -11.58
C ALA A 12 -2.25 -28.36 -12.98
N PRO A 13 -3.47 -28.87 -13.22
CA PRO A 13 -4.20 -28.67 -14.47
C PRO A 13 -4.22 -27.19 -14.87
N LEU A 14 -4.08 -26.92 -16.17
CA LEU A 14 -4.01 -25.56 -16.70
C LEU A 14 -5.21 -24.70 -16.25
N LYS A 15 -6.41 -25.29 -16.21
CA LYS A 15 -7.64 -24.64 -15.77
C LYS A 15 -7.53 -24.07 -14.34
N ASP A 16 -7.00 -24.85 -13.41
CA ASP A 16 -6.89 -24.45 -12.00
C ASP A 16 -5.84 -23.32 -11.85
N ARG A 17 -4.72 -23.42 -12.55
CA ARG A 17 -3.70 -22.38 -12.59
C ARG A 17 -4.22 -21.09 -13.20
N MET A 18 -4.96 -21.15 -14.30
CA MET A 18 -5.58 -20.00 -14.94
C MET A 18 -6.58 -19.31 -14.02
N THR A 19 -7.39 -20.04 -13.26
CA THR A 19 -8.32 -19.48 -12.28
C THR A 19 -7.57 -18.65 -11.22
N VAL A 20 -6.42 -19.13 -10.74
CA VAL A 20 -5.60 -18.42 -9.76
C VAL A 20 -4.99 -17.15 -10.38
N TYR A 21 -4.43 -17.25 -11.59
CA TYR A 21 -3.88 -16.08 -12.29
C TYR A 21 -4.94 -15.02 -12.53
N ILE A 22 -6.11 -15.41 -13.05
CA ILE A 22 -7.20 -14.45 -13.32
C ILE A 22 -7.68 -13.82 -12.01
N GLY A 23 -7.92 -14.58 -10.96
CA GLY A 23 -8.35 -14.06 -9.67
C GLY A 23 -7.35 -13.06 -9.06
N ALA A 24 -6.07 -13.41 -9.04
CA ALA A 24 -5.04 -12.52 -8.54
C ALA A 24 -4.86 -11.27 -9.42
N LEU A 25 -4.93 -11.43 -10.74
CA LEU A 25 -4.80 -10.33 -11.70
C LEU A 25 -5.96 -9.34 -11.58
N VAL A 26 -7.20 -9.82 -11.38
CA VAL A 26 -8.35 -8.94 -11.11
C VAL A 26 -8.14 -8.13 -9.84
N VAL A 27 -7.70 -8.76 -8.75
CA VAL A 27 -7.40 -8.05 -7.50
C VAL A 27 -6.32 -6.99 -7.71
N ILE A 28 -5.23 -7.31 -8.41
CA ILE A 28 -4.15 -6.38 -8.71
C ILE A 28 -4.67 -5.21 -9.55
N ILE A 29 -5.35 -5.49 -10.65
CA ILE A 29 -5.85 -4.43 -11.56
C ILE A 29 -6.81 -3.50 -10.83
N VAL A 30 -7.81 -4.03 -10.12
CA VAL A 30 -8.79 -3.20 -9.40
C VAL A 30 -8.10 -2.33 -8.36
N SER A 31 -7.16 -2.88 -7.60
CA SER A 31 -6.42 -2.11 -6.59
C SER A 31 -5.53 -1.03 -7.21
N TRP A 32 -4.84 -1.32 -8.32
CA TRP A 32 -4.03 -0.33 -9.01
C TRP A 32 -4.87 0.75 -9.72
N LEU A 33 -6.03 0.40 -10.28
CA LEU A 33 -6.97 1.39 -10.84
C LEU A 33 -7.44 2.38 -9.76
N TYR A 34 -7.71 1.90 -8.56
CA TYR A 34 -8.05 2.77 -7.43
C TYR A 34 -6.90 3.74 -7.09
N ILE A 35 -5.67 3.23 -6.97
CA ILE A 35 -4.48 4.04 -6.64
C ILE A 35 -4.22 5.08 -7.74
N LEU A 36 -4.31 4.68 -9.00
CA LEU A 36 -4.14 5.58 -10.15
C LEU A 36 -5.24 6.65 -10.19
N GLY A 37 -6.49 6.27 -9.94
CA GLY A 37 -7.62 7.20 -9.86
C GLY A 37 -7.41 8.24 -8.75
N MET A 38 -7.00 7.80 -7.56
CA MET A 38 -6.66 8.71 -6.46
C MET A 38 -5.51 9.65 -6.83
N GLY A 39 -4.43 9.12 -7.44
CA GLY A 39 -3.30 9.93 -7.88
C GLY A 39 -3.65 10.93 -8.97
N TRP A 40 -4.59 10.58 -9.84
CA TRP A 40 -5.12 11.50 -10.86
C TRP A 40 -5.82 12.70 -10.21
N HIS A 41 -6.71 12.46 -9.27
CA HIS A 41 -7.42 13.52 -8.55
C HIS A 41 -6.49 14.42 -7.74
N MET A 42 -5.37 13.88 -7.24
CA MET A 42 -4.38 14.61 -6.44
C MET A 42 -3.25 15.22 -7.29
N ASN A 43 -3.30 15.13 -8.62
CA ASN A 43 -2.24 15.57 -9.55
C ASN A 43 -0.84 14.97 -9.21
N LYS A 44 -0.79 13.78 -8.67
CA LYS A 44 0.45 13.07 -8.29
C LYS A 44 0.87 12.01 -9.31
N LEU A 45 0.31 12.03 -10.52
CA LEU A 45 0.76 11.16 -11.61
C LEU A 45 2.05 11.73 -12.23
N PRO A 46 3.12 10.92 -12.38
CA PRO A 46 4.43 11.42 -12.81
C PRO A 46 4.48 11.93 -14.25
N PHE A 47 3.46 11.66 -15.07
CA PHE A 47 3.45 11.97 -16.51
C PHE A 47 2.20 12.70 -17.00
N VAL A 48 1.26 13.03 -16.11
CA VAL A 48 -0.02 13.63 -16.53
C VAL A 48 -0.35 14.81 -15.63
N ASN A 49 -0.42 15.99 -16.22
CA ASN A 49 -0.94 17.18 -15.56
C ASN A 49 -2.45 17.18 -15.62
N ASN A 50 -3.11 17.15 -14.48
CA ASN A 50 -4.57 17.30 -14.40
C ASN A 50 -4.91 18.79 -14.33
N PRO A 51 -5.55 19.38 -15.35
CA PRO A 51 -5.85 20.82 -15.39
C PRO A 51 -6.80 21.27 -14.27
N THR A 52 -7.61 20.36 -13.71
CA THR A 52 -8.53 20.67 -12.62
C THR A 52 -7.81 20.87 -11.28
N ALA A 53 -6.68 20.19 -11.04
CA ALA A 53 -5.91 20.34 -9.81
C ALA A 53 -5.08 21.65 -9.79
N MET A 54 -4.66 22.15 -10.96
CA MET A 54 -3.94 23.43 -11.06
C MET A 54 -4.77 24.64 -10.62
N ASN A 55 -6.08 24.59 -10.74
CA ASN A 55 -6.94 25.70 -10.33
C ASN A 55 -7.12 25.80 -8.80
N MET A 56 -6.88 24.72 -8.04
CA MET A 56 -6.96 24.75 -6.58
C MET A 56 -5.69 25.32 -5.92
N ASP A 57 -4.52 25.16 -6.54
CA ASP A 57 -3.24 25.67 -5.99
C ASP A 57 -3.03 27.17 -6.27
N MET A 58 -3.70 27.74 -7.29
CA MET A 58 -3.53 29.17 -7.64
C MET A 58 -4.33 30.13 -6.75
N ASP A 59 -5.35 29.65 -6.03
CA ASP A 59 -6.21 30.53 -5.22
C ASP A 59 -5.70 30.71 -3.76
N MET A 60 -4.73 29.92 -3.31
CA MET A 60 -4.13 30.05 -1.98
C MET A 60 -2.83 30.90 -1.93
N GLY A 61 -2.32 31.32 -3.07
CA GLY A 61 -0.99 31.98 -3.18
C GLY A 61 -0.96 33.46 -3.51
N LYS A 62 -2.09 34.14 -3.72
CA LYS A 62 -2.10 35.57 -4.09
C LYS A 62 -3.09 36.39 -3.27
N LYS A 63 -2.68 36.78 -2.07
CA LYS A 63 -3.02 38.10 -1.51
C LYS A 63 -1.72 38.81 -1.12
N PRO A 64 -1.20 39.71 -1.95
CA PRO A 64 -0.35 40.78 -1.45
C PRO A 64 -1.27 41.68 -0.59
N MET A 65 -0.92 41.88 0.69
CA MET A 65 -1.40 43.00 1.48
C MET A 65 -0.73 44.25 0.92
N ASP A 66 -1.36 44.93 0.01
CA ASP A 66 -1.08 46.36 -0.19
C ASP A 66 -1.95 47.12 0.78
N MET A 67 -1.29 47.58 1.88
CA MET A 67 -1.80 48.62 2.73
C MET A 67 -1.54 49.96 2.02
N ASP A 68 -2.50 50.45 1.31
CA ASP A 68 -2.56 51.89 0.95
C ASP A 68 -3.49 52.60 1.96
N MET A 69 -2.85 53.23 2.94
CA MET A 69 -3.47 54.28 3.76
C MET A 69 -3.48 55.54 2.95
N ASP A 70 -4.61 55.89 2.39
CA ASP A 70 -5.11 57.26 2.24
C ASP A 70 -6.25 57.25 1.22
N LYS A 71 -7.48 57.46 1.73
CA LYS A 71 -8.49 58.42 1.25
C LYS A 71 -9.87 58.16 1.87
N LYS A 72 -10.29 59.22 2.53
CA LYS A 72 -11.64 59.72 2.96
C LYS A 72 -12.90 58.89 2.64
N PRO A 73 -13.87 58.94 3.58
CA PRO A 73 -15.16 58.28 3.48
C PRO A 73 -16.14 59.08 2.63
N MET A 74 -16.86 58.43 1.73
CA MET A 74 -18.08 58.97 1.14
C MET A 74 -19.09 57.83 0.85
N GLY A 75 -20.29 57.99 1.44
CA GLY A 75 -21.54 57.56 0.85
C GLY A 75 -21.95 56.09 1.11
N MET A 76 -22.79 55.93 2.13
CA MET A 76 -23.72 54.79 2.21
C MET A 76 -24.62 54.78 0.98
N ASP A 77 -24.62 53.69 0.23
CA ASP A 77 -25.78 53.22 -0.54
C ASP A 77 -26.05 51.77 -0.17
N MET A 78 -27.01 51.63 0.74
CA MET A 78 -27.72 50.40 1.01
C MET A 78 -28.66 50.16 -0.15
N ASP A 79 -28.32 49.31 -1.09
CA ASP A 79 -29.22 48.45 -1.88
C ASP A 79 -28.41 47.75 -2.97
N LYS A 80 -27.67 46.76 -2.60
CA LYS A 80 -27.28 45.68 -3.53
C LYS A 80 -27.48 44.35 -2.83
N LYS A 81 -28.62 43.70 -3.25
CA LYS A 81 -28.83 42.27 -3.06
C LYS A 81 -27.55 41.49 -3.21
N PRO A 82 -27.28 40.48 -2.35
CA PRO A 82 -26.27 39.53 -2.64
C PRO A 82 -26.62 38.88 -4.00
N MET A 83 -25.73 38.97 -4.99
CA MET A 83 -25.78 38.07 -6.12
C MET A 83 -25.46 36.69 -5.58
N ASP A 84 -26.49 35.92 -5.35
CA ASP A 84 -26.41 34.47 -5.30
C ASP A 84 -25.84 34.02 -6.66
N MET A 85 -24.51 33.90 -6.76
CA MET A 85 -23.90 33.08 -7.77
C MET A 85 -24.10 31.63 -7.33
N ASP A 86 -25.35 31.20 -7.43
CA ASP A 86 -25.71 29.80 -7.52
C ASP A 86 -25.21 29.30 -8.89
N MET A 87 -23.88 29.03 -8.97
CA MET A 87 -23.35 28.18 -10.02
C MET A 87 -23.80 26.76 -9.66
N GLY A 88 -25.05 26.48 -10.03
CA GLY A 88 -25.60 25.12 -10.07
C GLY A 88 -24.66 24.22 -10.89
N MET A 89 -23.77 23.56 -10.19
CA MET A 89 -23.06 22.37 -10.61
C MET A 89 -23.20 21.33 -9.50
N ASP A 90 -24.47 21.06 -9.14
CA ASP A 90 -24.86 19.84 -8.45
C ASP A 90 -24.68 18.66 -9.41
N THR A 91 -23.43 18.45 -9.87
CA THR A 91 -23.05 17.13 -10.32
C THR A 91 -23.00 16.31 -9.04
N GLU A 92 -24.03 15.49 -8.81
CA GLU A 92 -24.04 14.53 -7.70
C GLU A 92 -22.72 13.74 -7.77
N MET A 93 -21.75 14.15 -6.96
CA MET A 93 -20.49 13.44 -6.84
C MET A 93 -20.80 12.01 -6.43
N THR A 94 -20.48 11.06 -7.30
CA THR A 94 -20.69 9.64 -7.01
C THR A 94 -19.92 9.25 -5.75
N LEU A 95 -20.36 8.19 -5.05
CA LEU A 95 -19.61 7.68 -3.89
C LEU A 95 -18.15 7.38 -4.24
N VAL A 96 -17.91 6.96 -5.49
CA VAL A 96 -16.57 6.69 -6.01
C VAL A 96 -15.73 7.98 -6.07
N ASP A 97 -16.30 9.08 -6.59
CA ASP A 97 -15.60 10.37 -6.64
C ASP A 97 -15.28 10.90 -5.25
N LYS A 98 -16.20 10.73 -4.29
CA LYS A 98 -15.97 11.11 -2.89
C LYS A 98 -14.82 10.32 -2.22
N VAL A 99 -14.66 9.05 -2.58
CA VAL A 99 -13.59 8.20 -2.06
C VAL A 99 -12.26 8.49 -2.74
N LEU A 100 -12.26 8.75 -4.06
CA LEU A 100 -11.05 9.03 -4.83
C LEU A 100 -10.50 10.44 -4.59
N SER A 101 -11.37 11.43 -4.34
CA SER A 101 -10.98 12.84 -4.11
C SER A 101 -10.76 13.17 -2.64
N TRP A 102 -10.88 12.18 -1.72
CA TRP A 102 -10.72 12.45 -0.30
C TRP A 102 -9.30 12.86 0.05
N MET A 103 -9.19 13.97 0.76
CA MET A 103 -7.96 14.44 1.40
C MET A 103 -8.15 14.53 2.91
N PRO A 104 -7.09 14.30 3.71
CA PRO A 104 -7.18 14.51 5.16
C PRO A 104 -7.49 15.98 5.47
N PRO A 105 -8.28 16.24 6.51
CA PRO A 105 -8.59 17.60 6.92
C PRO A 105 -7.33 18.36 7.33
N SER A 106 -7.09 19.54 6.74
CA SER A 106 -5.90 20.36 7.00
C SER A 106 -5.89 20.96 8.40
N GLN A 107 -7.05 21.35 8.91
CA GLN A 107 -7.27 21.87 10.27
C GLN A 107 -8.69 21.51 10.69
N GLY A 108 -8.85 20.55 11.56
CA GLY A 108 -10.17 20.17 12.04
C GLY A 108 -10.17 18.89 12.88
N SER A 109 -11.29 18.63 13.51
CA SER A 109 -11.51 17.36 14.19
C SER A 109 -11.66 16.24 13.16
N TRP A 110 -10.81 15.24 13.24
CA TRP A 110 -10.95 14.02 12.48
C TRP A 110 -12.27 13.33 12.85
N MET A 111 -13.09 13.06 11.85
CA MET A 111 -14.32 12.30 12.01
C MET A 111 -14.07 10.82 11.73
N LEU A 112 -14.99 9.96 12.16
CA LEU A 112 -14.93 8.53 11.90
C LEU A 112 -14.82 8.22 10.39
N LYS A 113 -15.45 9.04 9.53
CA LYS A 113 -15.33 8.92 8.07
C LYS A 113 -13.88 9.04 7.58
N ASP A 114 -13.11 9.96 8.17
CA ASP A 114 -11.72 10.20 7.75
C ASP A 114 -10.82 9.02 8.11
N PHE A 115 -11.01 8.43 9.29
CA PHE A 115 -10.36 7.18 9.66
C PHE A 115 -10.73 6.02 8.74
N THR A 116 -12.01 5.92 8.38
CA THR A 116 -12.47 4.85 7.48
C THR A 116 -11.86 5.00 6.09
N LEU A 117 -11.84 6.21 5.55
CA LEU A 117 -11.25 6.47 4.23
C LEU A 117 -9.74 6.25 4.22
N LEU A 118 -9.05 6.70 5.27
CA LEU A 118 -7.62 6.44 5.45
C LEU A 118 -7.32 4.94 5.55
N PHE A 119 -8.11 4.20 6.31
CA PHE A 119 -8.00 2.75 6.43
C PHE A 119 -8.24 2.03 5.09
N ILE A 120 -9.26 2.45 4.32
CA ILE A 120 -9.55 1.90 2.99
C ILE A 120 -8.36 2.16 2.06
N MET A 121 -7.84 3.39 2.04
CA MET A 121 -6.67 3.75 1.25
C MET A 121 -5.48 2.83 1.55
N TRP A 122 -5.11 2.66 2.82
CA TRP A 122 -4.03 1.77 3.22
C TRP A 122 -4.31 0.31 2.84
N SER A 123 -5.55 -0.16 3.04
CA SER A 123 -5.93 -1.54 2.72
C SER A 123 -5.77 -1.82 1.23
N VAL A 124 -6.29 -0.94 0.37
CA VAL A 124 -6.18 -1.11 -1.08
C VAL A 124 -4.73 -1.01 -1.54
N MET A 125 -3.95 -0.08 -0.99
CA MET A 125 -2.54 0.07 -1.30
C MET A 125 -1.73 -1.17 -0.91
N MET A 126 -1.93 -1.72 0.29
CA MET A 126 -1.26 -2.95 0.73
C MET A 126 -1.66 -4.15 -0.13
N ILE A 127 -2.94 -4.28 -0.48
CA ILE A 127 -3.42 -5.33 -1.39
C ILE A 127 -2.74 -5.21 -2.76
N ALA A 128 -2.70 -4.01 -3.33
CA ALA A 128 -2.06 -3.75 -4.63
C ALA A 128 -0.57 -4.16 -4.64
N MET A 129 0.16 -3.76 -3.60
CA MET A 129 1.62 -3.98 -3.51
C MET A 129 1.96 -5.44 -3.21
N MET A 130 1.16 -6.12 -2.40
CA MET A 130 1.52 -7.42 -1.83
C MET A 130 0.90 -8.62 -2.54
N THR A 131 -0.17 -8.44 -3.31
CA THR A 131 -0.77 -9.54 -4.07
C THR A 131 0.19 -10.17 -5.09
N PRO A 132 1.04 -9.42 -5.84
CA PRO A 132 2.00 -10.05 -6.74
C PRO A 132 2.99 -10.97 -6.03
N SER A 133 3.35 -10.66 -4.79
CA SER A 133 4.37 -11.38 -4.03
C SER A 133 3.91 -12.75 -3.51
N ILE A 134 2.60 -13.02 -3.40
CA ILE A 134 2.07 -14.32 -2.97
C ILE A 134 1.84 -15.30 -4.13
N LEU A 135 1.91 -14.85 -5.39
CA LEU A 135 1.60 -15.68 -6.56
C LEU A 135 2.36 -17.02 -6.59
N PRO A 136 3.68 -17.09 -6.32
CA PRO A 136 4.41 -18.36 -6.32
C PRO A 136 3.83 -19.35 -5.30
N MET A 137 3.42 -18.87 -4.12
CA MET A 137 2.82 -19.71 -3.10
C MET A 137 1.42 -20.21 -3.50
N LEU A 138 0.60 -19.35 -4.12
CA LEU A 138 -0.73 -19.75 -4.61
C LEU A 138 -0.65 -20.85 -5.65
N LEU A 139 0.29 -20.74 -6.61
CA LEU A 139 0.50 -21.75 -7.65
C LEU A 139 0.98 -23.07 -7.07
N LEU A 140 1.88 -22.99 -6.09
CA LEU A 140 2.37 -24.17 -5.40
C LEU A 140 1.25 -24.87 -4.61
N PHE A 141 0.46 -24.09 -3.86
CA PHE A 141 -0.69 -24.60 -3.14
C PHE A 141 -1.70 -25.26 -4.07
N THR A 142 -1.99 -24.64 -5.23
CA THR A 142 -2.89 -25.23 -6.24
C THR A 142 -2.36 -26.57 -6.75
N THR A 143 -1.04 -26.67 -6.97
CA THR A 143 -0.40 -27.90 -7.42
C THR A 143 -0.49 -29.02 -6.36
N LEU A 144 -0.23 -28.70 -5.10
CA LEU A 144 -0.35 -29.65 -4.00
C LEU A 144 -1.80 -30.09 -3.77
N ASN A 145 -2.72 -29.14 -3.89
CA ASN A 145 -4.14 -29.37 -3.73
C ASN A 145 -4.72 -30.28 -4.84
N SER A 146 -4.27 -30.11 -6.09
CA SER A 146 -4.63 -31.01 -7.20
C SER A 146 -4.19 -32.45 -6.93
N ARG A 147 -2.98 -32.64 -6.42
CA ARG A 147 -2.48 -33.98 -6.02
C ARG A 147 -3.30 -34.59 -4.89
N ASN A 148 -3.73 -33.81 -3.93
CA ASN A 148 -4.60 -34.27 -2.85
C ASN A 148 -5.96 -34.71 -3.39
N LYS A 149 -6.50 -34.03 -4.41
CA LYS A 149 -7.71 -34.42 -5.12
C LYS A 149 -7.58 -35.78 -5.79
N ASP A 150 -6.46 -36.01 -6.50
CA ASP A 150 -6.18 -37.28 -7.16
C ASP A 150 -6.04 -38.41 -6.15
N ASN A 151 -5.66 -38.11 -4.91
CA ASN A 151 -5.57 -39.09 -3.80
C ASN A 151 -6.86 -39.17 -2.97
N GLY A 152 -7.99 -38.61 -3.43
CA GLY A 152 -9.30 -38.71 -2.76
C GLY A 152 -9.42 -37.83 -1.48
N LYS A 153 -8.50 -36.89 -1.25
CA LYS A 153 -8.56 -35.97 -0.11
C LYS A 153 -9.40 -34.72 -0.42
N GLU A 154 -9.84 -34.05 0.63
CA GLU A 154 -10.59 -32.79 0.48
C GLU A 154 -9.79 -31.72 -0.30
N VAL A 155 -10.49 -31.06 -1.21
CA VAL A 155 -9.93 -29.99 -2.03
C VAL A 155 -10.25 -28.64 -1.40
N ASN A 156 -9.22 -27.91 -1.05
CA ASN A 156 -9.33 -26.58 -0.48
C ASN A 156 -9.25 -25.49 -1.55
N SER A 157 -10.03 -24.41 -1.40
CA SER A 157 -9.99 -23.30 -2.35
C SER A 157 -8.71 -22.46 -2.18
N THR A 158 -7.96 -22.27 -3.26
CA THR A 158 -6.80 -21.38 -3.29
C THR A 158 -7.18 -19.92 -2.98
N MET A 159 -8.42 -19.51 -3.31
CA MET A 159 -8.94 -18.19 -2.96
C MET A 159 -9.13 -18.03 -1.45
N THR A 160 -9.41 -19.10 -0.72
CA THR A 160 -9.46 -19.08 0.75
C THR A 160 -8.06 -18.81 1.35
N LEU A 161 -7.01 -19.37 0.76
CA LEU A 161 -5.64 -19.07 1.17
C LEU A 161 -5.28 -17.60 0.89
N LEU A 162 -5.63 -17.09 -0.29
CA LEU A 162 -5.45 -15.68 -0.66
C LEU A 162 -6.21 -14.77 0.31
N SER A 163 -7.46 -15.07 0.64
CA SER A 163 -8.25 -14.24 1.56
C SER A 163 -7.65 -14.18 2.96
N GLY A 164 -7.09 -15.28 3.48
CA GLY A 164 -6.35 -15.29 4.74
C GLY A 164 -5.11 -14.38 4.71
N TYR A 165 -4.37 -14.42 3.61
CA TYR A 165 -3.21 -13.56 3.40
C TYR A 165 -3.58 -12.08 3.32
N LEU A 166 -4.58 -11.73 2.54
CA LEU A 166 -5.07 -10.35 2.40
C LEU A 166 -5.64 -9.83 3.73
N PHE A 167 -6.30 -10.68 4.50
CA PHE A 167 -6.80 -10.32 5.82
C PHE A 167 -5.69 -9.86 6.77
N SER A 168 -4.51 -10.48 6.72
CA SER A 168 -3.35 -10.02 7.52
C SER A 168 -2.93 -8.59 7.14
N TRP A 169 -2.94 -8.27 5.85
CA TRP A 169 -2.59 -6.94 5.36
C TRP A 169 -3.66 -5.90 5.67
N VAL A 170 -4.92 -6.28 5.68
CA VAL A 170 -6.02 -5.41 6.13
C VAL A 170 -5.87 -5.10 7.63
N LEU A 171 -5.50 -6.08 8.45
CA LEU A 171 -5.20 -5.83 9.88
C LEU A 171 -3.98 -4.92 10.06
N PHE A 172 -2.93 -5.11 9.27
CA PHE A 172 -1.77 -4.21 9.29
C PHE A 172 -2.18 -2.78 8.89
N SER A 173 -3.04 -2.62 7.88
CA SER A 173 -3.55 -1.33 7.45
C SER A 173 -4.33 -0.62 8.56
N LEU A 174 -5.09 -1.37 9.35
CA LEU A 174 -5.77 -0.82 10.53
C LEU A 174 -4.76 -0.30 11.56
N VAL A 175 -3.71 -1.08 11.84
CA VAL A 175 -2.66 -0.70 12.81
C VAL A 175 -1.91 0.55 12.36
N ILE A 176 -1.54 0.66 11.07
CA ILE A 176 -0.74 1.78 10.55
C ILE A 176 -1.54 3.09 10.43
N THR A 177 -2.86 3.01 10.37
CA THR A 177 -3.75 4.19 10.37
C THR A 177 -3.56 5.05 11.62
N PHE A 178 -3.32 4.43 12.79
CA PHE A 178 -3.15 5.16 14.06
C PHE A 178 -1.88 6.02 14.11
N PRO A 179 -0.67 5.50 13.84
CA PRO A 179 0.53 6.34 13.82
C PRO A 179 0.45 7.42 12.75
N GLN A 180 -0.15 7.16 11.60
CA GLN A 180 -0.36 8.19 10.59
C GLN A 180 -1.25 9.32 11.10
N TYR A 181 -2.37 8.99 11.72
CA TYR A 181 -3.21 10.00 12.37
C TYR A 181 -2.45 10.80 13.42
N ALA A 182 -1.66 10.13 14.28
CA ALA A 182 -0.86 10.81 15.31
C ALA A 182 0.18 11.74 14.70
N MET A 183 0.87 11.33 13.65
CA MET A 183 1.85 12.17 12.93
C MET A 183 1.17 13.36 12.23
N HIS A 184 0.01 13.16 11.63
CA HIS A 184 -0.75 14.25 11.01
C HIS A 184 -1.23 15.27 12.08
N LYS A 185 -1.77 14.78 13.19
CA LYS A 185 -2.23 15.65 14.30
C LYS A 185 -1.08 16.44 14.95
N SER A 186 0.12 15.87 14.98
CA SER A 186 1.33 16.56 15.51
C SER A 186 1.97 17.52 14.51
N GLY A 187 1.41 17.70 13.31
CA GLY A 187 1.99 18.56 12.27
C GLY A 187 3.24 18.01 11.61
N LEU A 188 3.58 16.73 11.85
CA LEU A 188 4.72 16.06 11.22
C LEU A 188 4.46 15.69 9.75
N LEU A 189 3.19 15.57 9.38
CA LEU A 189 2.74 15.34 8.01
C LEU A 189 1.88 16.52 7.54
N ASN A 190 2.08 16.93 6.30
CA ASN A 190 1.22 17.91 5.63
C ASN A 190 -0.12 17.26 5.18
N PRO A 191 -1.10 18.04 4.70
CA PRO A 191 -2.36 17.47 4.16
C PRO A 191 -2.16 16.53 2.98
N MET A 192 -1.04 16.64 2.26
CA MET A 192 -0.64 15.74 1.18
C MET A 192 0.02 14.44 1.68
N MET A 193 0.05 14.21 3.01
CA MET A 193 0.67 13.04 3.65
C MET A 193 2.19 12.93 3.38
N GLU A 194 2.85 14.07 3.14
CA GLU A 194 4.30 14.16 3.00
C GLU A 194 4.92 14.68 4.31
N PRO A 195 6.17 14.33 4.62
CA PRO A 195 6.84 14.80 5.82
C PRO A 195 7.04 16.32 5.78
N THR A 196 6.66 17.01 6.84
CA THR A 196 6.86 18.46 6.97
C THR A 196 8.33 18.83 7.20
N HIS A 197 9.09 17.90 7.80
CA HIS A 197 10.50 18.08 8.12
C HIS A 197 11.35 16.92 7.60
N ALA A 198 12.52 17.24 7.05
CA ALA A 198 13.47 16.23 6.55
C ALA A 198 13.87 15.20 7.61
N TYR A 199 13.94 15.59 8.89
CA TYR A 199 14.27 14.70 10.01
C TYR A 199 13.32 13.50 10.12
N LEU A 200 12.03 13.66 9.85
CA LEU A 200 11.08 12.53 9.87
C LEU A 200 11.44 11.51 8.79
N GLY A 201 11.72 12.00 7.58
CA GLY A 201 12.15 11.16 6.47
C GLY A 201 13.45 10.41 6.79
N THR A 202 14.42 11.11 7.34
CA THR A 202 15.72 10.55 7.78
C THR A 202 15.52 9.43 8.80
N VAL A 203 14.75 9.68 9.85
CA VAL A 203 14.48 8.68 10.89
C VAL A 203 13.82 7.44 10.30
N MET A 204 12.81 7.59 9.45
CA MET A 204 12.10 6.47 8.84
C MET A 204 13.00 5.65 7.91
N LEU A 205 13.82 6.31 7.08
CA LEU A 205 14.77 5.63 6.18
C LEU A 205 15.88 4.92 6.97
N CYS A 206 16.44 5.56 7.99
CA CYS A 206 17.46 4.94 8.84
C CYS A 206 16.91 3.74 9.59
N LEU A 207 15.70 3.82 10.16
CA LEU A 207 15.05 2.69 10.82
C LEU A 207 14.79 1.53 9.84
N ALA A 208 14.31 1.83 8.63
CA ALA A 208 14.13 0.82 7.60
C ALA A 208 15.46 0.19 7.18
N GLY A 209 16.51 1.00 7.06
CA GLY A 209 17.86 0.52 6.74
C GLY A 209 18.45 -0.37 7.85
N ILE A 210 18.33 0.03 9.11
CA ILE A 210 18.78 -0.76 10.27
C ILE A 210 18.01 -2.08 10.33
N TYR A 211 16.69 -2.04 10.08
CA TYR A 211 15.86 -3.24 10.06
C TYR A 211 16.34 -4.28 9.04
N GLN A 212 16.94 -3.85 7.92
CA GLN A 212 17.50 -4.76 6.90
C GLN A 212 18.59 -5.70 7.46
N PHE A 213 19.29 -5.29 8.53
CA PHE A 213 20.35 -6.08 9.16
C PHE A 213 19.86 -6.99 10.28
N THR A 214 18.58 -6.90 10.64
CA THR A 214 18.04 -7.67 11.78
C THR A 214 17.86 -9.16 11.43
N PRO A 215 18.17 -10.07 12.37
CA PRO A 215 17.91 -11.49 12.20
C PRO A 215 16.41 -11.81 12.12
N PHE A 216 15.57 -10.95 12.70
CA PHE A 216 14.12 -11.08 12.63
C PHE A 216 13.61 -10.97 11.19
N LYS A 217 14.08 -9.96 10.44
CA LYS A 217 13.76 -9.83 9.01
C LYS A 217 14.21 -11.06 8.24
N ASP A 218 15.41 -11.57 8.52
CA ASP A 218 15.97 -12.74 7.86
C ASP A 218 15.11 -13.98 8.05
N ALA A 219 14.71 -14.26 9.27
CA ALA A 219 13.83 -15.37 9.60
C ALA A 219 12.47 -15.28 8.88
N CYS A 220 11.86 -14.09 8.86
CA CYS A 220 10.58 -13.88 8.17
C CYS A 220 10.73 -13.98 6.65
N LEU A 221 11.80 -13.42 6.09
CA LEU A 221 12.06 -13.45 4.64
C LEU A 221 12.32 -14.87 4.14
N THR A 222 13.05 -15.67 4.89
CA THR A 222 13.32 -17.08 4.56
C THR A 222 12.02 -17.88 4.43
N VAL A 223 11.04 -17.64 5.29
CA VAL A 223 9.70 -18.25 5.19
C VAL A 223 9.00 -17.83 3.90
N CYS A 224 9.08 -16.55 3.54
CA CYS A 224 8.46 -16.04 2.31
C CYS A 224 9.16 -16.55 1.04
N GLN A 225 10.47 -16.80 1.09
CA GLN A 225 11.26 -17.31 -0.03
C GLN A 225 11.18 -18.83 -0.19
N SER A 226 10.71 -19.57 0.83
CA SER A 226 10.58 -21.03 0.81
C SER A 226 9.11 -21.50 1.00
N PRO A 227 8.21 -21.18 0.06
CA PRO A 227 6.79 -21.45 0.21
C PRO A 227 6.47 -22.95 0.31
N LEU A 228 7.26 -23.84 -0.29
CA LEU A 228 7.08 -25.27 -0.19
C LEU A 228 7.27 -25.76 1.25
N SER A 229 8.41 -25.39 1.87
CA SER A 229 8.70 -25.76 3.26
C SER A 229 7.63 -25.22 4.21
N PHE A 230 7.21 -23.98 4.00
CA PHE A 230 6.14 -23.39 4.80
C PHE A 230 4.83 -24.16 4.70
N LEU A 231 4.38 -24.51 3.47
CA LEU A 231 3.15 -25.26 3.24
C LEU A 231 3.23 -26.66 3.84
N MET A 232 4.33 -27.37 3.67
CA MET A 232 4.51 -28.72 4.22
C MET A 232 4.42 -28.75 5.75
N ASN A 233 4.99 -27.74 6.40
CA ASN A 233 5.01 -27.66 7.87
C ASN A 233 3.71 -27.09 8.49
N ASN A 234 2.91 -26.37 7.71
CA ASN A 234 1.71 -25.67 8.22
C ASN A 234 0.42 -26.15 7.54
N TRP A 235 0.47 -27.24 6.75
CA TRP A 235 -0.71 -27.73 6.05
C TRP A 235 -1.85 -28.01 7.03
N LYS A 236 -3.03 -27.49 6.70
CA LYS A 236 -4.26 -27.74 7.45
C LYS A 236 -5.40 -27.96 6.45
N ASP A 237 -6.17 -29.01 6.71
CA ASP A 237 -7.33 -29.35 5.89
C ASP A 237 -8.55 -28.47 6.26
N GLY A 238 -9.48 -28.38 5.31
CA GLY A 238 -10.70 -27.61 5.44
C GLY A 238 -10.53 -26.11 5.17
N LYS A 239 -11.65 -25.41 4.97
CA LYS A 239 -11.67 -23.98 4.60
C LYS A 239 -11.00 -23.10 5.66
N LEU A 240 -11.35 -23.32 6.94
CA LEU A 240 -10.77 -22.54 8.04
C LEU A 240 -9.27 -22.81 8.20
N GLY A 241 -8.85 -24.08 8.05
CA GLY A 241 -7.44 -24.45 8.08
C GLY A 241 -6.64 -23.72 7.00
N THR A 242 -7.14 -23.72 5.76
CA THR A 242 -6.53 -23.03 4.62
C THR A 242 -6.47 -21.50 4.83
N PHE A 243 -7.51 -20.90 5.38
CA PHE A 243 -7.51 -19.47 5.74
C PHE A 243 -6.43 -19.16 6.76
N ILE A 244 -6.29 -19.96 7.81
CA ILE A 244 -5.26 -19.80 8.86
C ILE A 244 -3.84 -19.93 8.27
N VAL A 245 -3.63 -20.86 7.31
CA VAL A 245 -2.33 -20.98 6.62
C VAL A 245 -2.03 -19.71 5.84
N GLY A 246 -2.99 -19.16 5.10
CA GLY A 246 -2.85 -17.87 4.40
C GLY A 246 -2.57 -16.73 5.35
N TYR A 247 -3.32 -16.64 6.44
CA TYR A 247 -3.13 -15.62 7.50
C TYR A 247 -1.72 -15.68 8.11
N LYS A 248 -1.24 -16.86 8.49
CA LYS A 248 0.12 -17.04 9.01
C LYS A 248 1.19 -16.59 8.01
N HIS A 249 1.04 -16.97 6.74
CA HIS A 249 1.98 -16.52 5.70
C HIS A 249 1.97 -15.00 5.54
N GLY A 250 0.79 -14.38 5.57
CA GLY A 250 0.66 -12.92 5.57
C GLY A 250 1.35 -12.26 6.74
N PHE A 251 1.28 -12.85 7.93
CA PHE A 251 1.96 -12.33 9.11
C PHE A 251 3.50 -12.37 8.97
N TYR A 252 4.07 -13.47 8.44
CA TYR A 252 5.50 -13.54 8.12
C TYR A 252 5.89 -12.51 7.03
N CYS A 253 5.01 -12.32 6.05
CA CYS A 253 5.20 -11.33 5.00
C CYS A 253 5.22 -9.90 5.56
N ILE A 254 4.33 -9.55 6.48
CA ILE A 254 4.38 -8.28 7.23
C ILE A 254 5.72 -8.18 7.96
N GLY A 255 6.10 -9.22 8.71
CA GLY A 255 7.37 -9.25 9.44
C GLY A 255 8.59 -8.99 8.56
N CYS A 256 8.63 -9.43 7.31
CA CYS A 256 9.80 -9.19 6.45
C CYS A 256 9.81 -7.78 5.82
N CYS A 257 8.66 -7.10 5.64
CA CYS A 257 8.59 -5.85 4.86
C CYS A 257 7.88 -4.67 5.53
N TRP A 258 7.38 -4.78 6.78
CA TRP A 258 6.71 -3.67 7.45
C TRP A 258 7.56 -2.38 7.51
N ALA A 259 8.86 -2.51 7.76
CA ALA A 259 9.76 -1.38 7.83
C ALA A 259 9.93 -0.68 6.47
N LEU A 260 9.87 -1.45 5.36
CA LEU A 260 9.84 -0.88 4.01
C LEU A 260 8.53 -0.10 3.76
N MET A 261 7.40 -0.58 4.31
CA MET A 261 6.14 0.17 4.21
C MET A 261 6.20 1.47 5.00
N MET A 262 6.96 1.52 6.11
CA MET A 262 7.17 2.76 6.86
C MET A 262 7.97 3.81 6.07
N THR A 263 8.79 3.42 5.09
CA THR A 263 9.49 4.39 4.23
C THR A 263 8.54 5.22 3.38
N LEU A 264 7.30 4.79 3.15
CA LEU A 264 6.28 5.60 2.49
C LEU A 264 5.99 6.91 3.24
N PHE A 265 6.13 6.93 4.56
CA PHE A 265 6.01 8.19 5.32
C PHE A 265 7.16 9.16 5.04
N ALA A 266 8.33 8.65 4.66
CA ALA A 266 9.47 9.50 4.27
C ALA A 266 9.35 10.00 2.82
N LEU A 267 8.78 9.17 1.94
CA LEU A 267 8.74 9.38 0.49
C LEU A 267 7.42 10.02 0.02
N GLY A 268 6.46 10.19 0.94
CA GLY A 268 5.10 10.61 0.64
C GLY A 268 4.19 9.42 0.32
N VAL A 269 3.25 9.15 1.22
CA VAL A 269 2.33 7.99 1.14
C VAL A 269 1.50 8.00 -0.15
N MET A 270 1.16 9.20 -0.65
CA MET A 270 0.34 9.38 -1.86
C MET A 270 1.16 9.45 -3.15
N ASN A 271 2.47 9.30 -3.08
CA ASN A 271 3.33 9.34 -4.27
C ASN A 271 3.37 7.98 -4.97
N ILE A 272 2.60 7.86 -6.05
CA ILE A 272 2.43 6.60 -6.81
C ILE A 272 3.75 6.05 -7.33
N MET A 273 4.69 6.92 -7.72
CA MET A 273 6.00 6.48 -8.21
C MET A 273 6.74 5.68 -7.13
N TRP A 274 6.74 6.16 -5.88
CA TRP A 274 7.38 5.46 -4.77
C TRP A 274 6.64 4.17 -4.39
N VAL A 275 5.31 4.18 -4.46
CA VAL A 275 4.51 2.95 -4.26
C VAL A 275 4.87 1.89 -5.30
N MET A 276 5.02 2.25 -6.59
CA MET A 276 5.46 1.33 -7.65
C MET A 276 6.88 0.82 -7.41
N ILE A 277 7.83 1.72 -7.12
CA ILE A 277 9.23 1.36 -6.88
C ILE A 277 9.34 0.39 -5.70
N LEU A 278 8.66 0.69 -4.58
CA LEU A 278 8.66 -0.20 -3.41
C LEU A 278 7.97 -1.54 -3.69
N THR A 279 6.92 -1.56 -4.50
CA THR A 279 6.27 -2.81 -4.93
C THR A 279 7.26 -3.71 -5.68
N LEU A 280 7.94 -3.15 -6.69
CA LEU A 280 8.95 -3.88 -7.46
C LEU A 280 10.13 -4.31 -6.59
N PHE A 281 10.55 -3.43 -5.68
CA PHE A 281 11.62 -3.72 -4.76
C PHE A 281 11.30 -4.90 -3.83
N VAL A 282 10.12 -4.89 -3.18
CA VAL A 282 9.67 -5.99 -2.31
C VAL A 282 9.51 -7.29 -3.09
N LEU A 283 8.96 -7.20 -4.32
CA LEU A 283 8.84 -8.36 -5.19
C LEU A 283 10.20 -8.94 -5.53
N PHE A 284 11.16 -8.08 -5.92
CA PHE A 284 12.52 -8.49 -6.23
C PHE A 284 13.22 -9.11 -5.01
N GLU A 285 13.11 -8.51 -3.83
CA GLU A 285 13.68 -9.03 -2.58
C GLU A 285 13.18 -10.44 -2.27
N LYS A 286 11.90 -10.72 -2.49
CA LYS A 286 11.31 -12.05 -2.28
C LYS A 286 11.69 -13.08 -3.34
N LEU A 287 11.91 -12.65 -4.57
CA LEU A 287 12.30 -13.53 -5.68
C LEU A 287 13.82 -13.76 -5.75
N ALA A 288 14.63 -12.87 -5.17
CA ALA A 288 16.08 -12.91 -5.20
C ALA A 288 16.67 -13.99 -4.26
N TYR A 289 16.36 -15.26 -4.54
CA TYR A 289 16.77 -16.40 -3.71
C TYR A 289 18.29 -16.64 -3.69
N ARG A 290 19.02 -16.23 -4.74
CA ARG A 290 20.46 -16.62 -4.91
C ARG A 290 21.44 -15.93 -3.95
N ARG A 291 21.17 -14.68 -3.54
CA ARG A 291 22.06 -13.91 -2.63
C ARG A 291 21.24 -12.99 -1.71
N PRO A 292 20.39 -13.53 -0.85
CA PRO A 292 19.47 -12.71 -0.05
C PRO A 292 20.23 -11.80 0.93
N ILE A 293 21.32 -12.28 1.52
CA ILE A 293 22.10 -11.53 2.51
C ILE A 293 22.77 -10.31 1.88
N LEU A 294 23.46 -10.47 0.73
CA LEU A 294 24.14 -9.36 0.05
C LEU A 294 23.13 -8.28 -0.39
N PHE A 295 22.02 -8.69 -1.01
CA PHE A 295 20.99 -7.76 -1.45
C PHE A 295 20.44 -6.94 -0.29
N ARG A 296 20.13 -7.59 0.81
CA ARG A 296 19.62 -6.96 2.03
C ARG A 296 20.60 -5.98 2.64
N GLN A 297 21.91 -6.36 2.71
CA GLN A 297 22.96 -5.48 3.22
C GLN A 297 23.13 -4.22 2.36
N VAL A 298 23.19 -4.38 1.04
CA VAL A 298 23.29 -3.25 0.09
C VAL A 298 22.10 -2.31 0.25
N THR A 299 20.91 -2.88 0.36
CA THR A 299 19.67 -2.10 0.58
C THR A 299 19.69 -1.36 1.91
N GLY A 300 20.13 -2.01 2.98
CA GLY A 300 20.24 -1.38 4.31
C GLY A 300 21.20 -0.19 4.28
N ILE A 301 22.38 -0.35 3.67
CA ILE A 301 23.36 0.74 3.50
C ILE A 301 22.77 1.86 2.64
N PHE A 302 22.07 1.52 1.56
CA PHE A 302 21.43 2.50 0.69
C PHE A 302 20.39 3.36 1.44
N PHE A 303 19.49 2.75 2.22
CA PHE A 303 18.49 3.50 2.97
C PHE A 303 19.10 4.37 4.07
N ILE A 304 20.13 3.89 4.78
CA ILE A 304 20.82 4.68 5.79
C ILE A 304 21.54 5.86 5.13
N GLY A 305 22.30 5.61 4.06
CA GLY A 305 23.01 6.65 3.32
C GLY A 305 22.05 7.71 2.76
N TRP A 306 20.93 7.28 2.17
CA TRP A 306 19.92 8.20 1.67
C TRP A 306 19.27 9.00 2.79
N GLY A 307 18.93 8.34 3.92
CA GLY A 307 18.38 9.04 5.08
C GLY A 307 19.31 10.13 5.61
N ILE A 308 20.62 9.87 5.67
CA ILE A 308 21.61 10.86 6.09
C ILE A 308 21.68 12.03 5.10
N LEU A 309 21.67 11.74 3.80
CA LEU A 309 21.74 12.77 2.75
C LEU A 309 20.53 13.72 2.73
N LEU A 310 19.39 13.35 3.34
CA LEU A 310 18.23 14.26 3.45
C LEU A 310 18.42 15.39 4.45
N VAL A 311 19.40 15.28 5.35
CA VAL A 311 19.63 16.28 6.43
C VAL A 311 20.93 17.07 6.21
N VAL A 312 21.85 16.54 5.43
CA VAL A 312 23.10 17.22 5.04
C VAL A 312 22.86 18.10 3.83
#